data_6044390ab77d8d1b3cb0ba57c53b7ce3
#
_entry.id   6044390ab77d8d1b3cb0ba57c53b7ce3
#
_cell.length_a   1.000
_cell.length_b   1.000
_cell.length_c   1.000
_cell.angle_alpha   90.00
_cell.angle_beta   90.00
_cell.angle_gamma   90.00
#
_symmetry.space_group_name_H-M   'P 1'
#
loop_
_entity.id
_entity.type
_entity.pdbx_description
1 polymer ?
#
loop_
_entity_poly.entity_id
_entity_poly.type
_entity_poly.pdbx_seq_one_letter_code
_entity_poly.pdbx_strand_id
1 'polypeptide(L)'
;MAPVLGVSLYTWTSIIGVILAGISLGNYTGGMLADRFASRGTLVVLFVLSAAASVSILWTIETTGVITDLPLPVVVQVLLAFAVVFFLPALLLGTISPLVVKLTLSDLKKTGNVVGRIYAAGAAGSIAGTFLAGFWLISTFGTRTIVWGVAGLLLLMGLFIGRGRRRLVAVSLLALLFYGGLSLFVWSRDILDSRCLHETNYFCIRVHPDDDDPRIQVLTLDRLVHSYVNPDDPTELRYGYERTYRDVLEAVASPEIPISAFFIGGGGYTFPRFIEVTYPSSHIEVAEIDPGVTETAYEHLALPRDTRIVSINEDARRYLAHIPRDRRFDLILGDAFNDFSVPYHLTTKEFNQLVSDHLTEDGFYMVNIIDGRQGHFVRAYVSTLGQVFEHIYIAPIGGEVGTVDRQTFVIVAAQHPMPIGDDASIVDDASIVDDASIVDDAASAGDGTLSFPQSLRDAFLSQAEWQDYLNQGTVIILTDDFVPVDNLLAPVFSDSGL
;
A
#
# COMPACT_ATOMS: atom_id res chain seq x y z
N MET A 1 11.82 -3.94 1.00
CA MET A 1 11.43 -4.63 -0.26
C MET A 1 10.15 -4.06 -0.85
N ALA A 2 9.15 -3.69 -0.06
CA ALA A 2 7.94 -3.02 -0.58
C ALA A 2 8.25 -1.80 -1.46
N PRO A 3 9.18 -0.89 -1.06
CA PRO A 3 9.57 0.24 -1.91
C PRO A 3 10.27 -0.14 -3.24
N VAL A 4 10.56 -1.41 -3.48
CA VAL A 4 11.27 -1.87 -4.70
C VAL A 4 10.43 -2.84 -5.53
N LEU A 5 9.71 -3.76 -4.90
CA LEU A 5 8.98 -4.85 -5.56
C LEU A 5 7.45 -4.77 -5.37
N GLY A 6 6.98 -3.76 -4.61
CA GLY A 6 5.57 -3.62 -4.26
C GLY A 6 5.07 -4.67 -3.26
N VAL A 7 3.78 -4.58 -2.94
CA VAL A 7 3.07 -5.50 -2.02
C VAL A 7 1.98 -6.22 -2.81
N SER A 8 2.26 -7.47 -3.19
CA SER A 8 1.33 -8.32 -3.94
C SER A 8 1.32 -9.75 -3.42
N LEU A 9 0.35 -10.56 -3.84
CA LEU A 9 0.32 -11.99 -3.53
C LEU A 9 1.61 -12.70 -4.03
N TYR A 10 2.14 -12.30 -5.18
CA TYR A 10 3.40 -12.83 -5.73
C TYR A 10 4.59 -12.54 -4.81
N THR A 11 4.65 -11.33 -4.28
CA THR A 11 5.68 -10.88 -3.31
C THR A 11 5.64 -11.74 -2.04
N TRP A 12 4.47 -11.88 -1.41
CA TRP A 12 4.31 -12.67 -0.20
C TRP A 12 4.61 -14.15 -0.40
N THR A 13 4.10 -14.73 -1.50
CA THR A 13 4.37 -16.14 -1.83
C THR A 13 5.85 -16.40 -2.07
N SER A 14 6.55 -15.50 -2.77
CA SER A 14 7.98 -15.62 -3.04
C SER A 14 8.81 -15.51 -1.77
N ILE A 15 8.52 -14.55 -0.88
CA ILE A 15 9.21 -14.42 0.42
C ILE A 15 9.08 -15.71 1.23
N ILE A 16 7.84 -16.17 1.43
CA ILE A 16 7.55 -17.37 2.22
C ILE A 16 8.25 -18.59 1.60
N GLY A 17 8.12 -18.78 0.28
CA GLY A 17 8.71 -19.91 -0.44
C GLY A 17 10.23 -19.93 -0.32
N VAL A 18 10.91 -18.80 -0.54
CA VAL A 18 12.38 -18.68 -0.47
C VAL A 18 12.89 -18.93 0.95
N ILE A 19 12.25 -18.34 1.96
CA ILE A 19 12.66 -18.54 3.37
C ILE A 19 12.49 -20.00 3.78
N LEU A 20 11.34 -20.62 3.46
CA LEU A 20 11.11 -22.04 3.76
C LEU A 20 12.09 -22.95 3.03
N ALA A 21 12.39 -22.68 1.77
CA ALA A 21 13.40 -23.43 1.00
C ALA A 21 14.79 -23.30 1.64
N GLY A 22 15.19 -22.07 2.01
CA GLY A 22 16.44 -21.79 2.70
C GLY A 22 16.54 -22.55 4.03
N ILE A 23 15.53 -22.44 4.90
CA ILE A 23 15.50 -23.16 6.18
C ILE A 23 15.54 -24.69 5.97
N SER A 24 14.78 -25.21 5.00
CA SER A 24 14.72 -26.65 4.73
C SER A 24 16.07 -27.19 4.27
N LEU A 25 16.73 -26.51 3.31
CA LEU A 25 18.06 -26.88 2.85
C LEU A 25 19.10 -26.66 3.97
N GLY A 26 18.94 -25.61 4.77
CA GLY A 26 19.76 -25.36 5.96
C GLY A 26 19.66 -26.49 6.98
N ASN A 27 18.47 -26.96 7.30
CA ASN A 27 18.28 -28.12 8.19
C ASN A 27 18.94 -29.38 7.62
N TYR A 28 18.81 -29.65 6.32
CA TYR A 28 19.44 -30.80 5.67
C TYR A 28 20.98 -30.72 5.74
N THR A 29 21.54 -29.61 5.28
CA THR A 29 23.00 -29.39 5.28
C THR A 29 23.56 -29.28 6.70
N GLY A 30 22.80 -28.69 7.63
CA GLY A 30 23.11 -28.60 9.04
C GLY A 30 23.16 -29.97 9.70
N GLY A 31 22.29 -30.90 9.33
CA GLY A 31 22.34 -32.32 9.77
C GLY A 31 23.65 -33.01 9.32
N MET A 32 23.99 -32.85 8.04
CA MET A 32 25.25 -33.39 7.50
C MET A 32 26.49 -32.77 8.20
N LEU A 33 26.44 -31.45 8.45
CA LEU A 33 27.51 -30.77 9.17
C LEU A 33 27.63 -31.23 10.62
N ALA A 34 26.49 -31.43 11.27
CA ALA A 34 26.43 -31.95 12.64
C ALA A 34 27.00 -33.35 12.78
N ASP A 35 26.85 -34.22 11.77
CA ASP A 35 27.41 -35.57 11.82
C ASP A 35 28.93 -35.56 11.64
N ARG A 36 29.51 -34.61 10.93
CA ARG A 36 30.95 -34.54 10.66
C ARG A 36 31.70 -33.63 11.64
N PHE A 37 31.11 -32.55 12.06
CA PHE A 37 31.79 -31.45 12.76
C PHE A 37 31.00 -30.93 13.99
N ALA A 38 30.31 -31.82 14.75
CA ALA A 38 29.59 -31.40 15.94
C ALA A 38 30.52 -30.79 16.99
N SER A 39 30.66 -29.50 17.00
CA SER A 39 31.47 -28.79 17.97
C SER A 39 30.90 -27.43 18.32
N ARG A 40 31.20 -26.92 19.52
CA ARG A 40 30.89 -25.54 19.89
C ARG A 40 31.56 -24.53 18.95
N GLY A 41 32.74 -24.88 18.37
CA GLY A 41 33.43 -24.05 17.40
C GLY A 41 32.65 -23.88 16.11
N THR A 42 32.10 -24.97 15.56
CA THR A 42 31.25 -24.96 14.38
C THR A 42 30.01 -24.11 14.63
N LEU A 43 29.40 -24.20 15.81
CA LEU A 43 28.22 -23.40 16.16
C LEU A 43 28.56 -21.91 16.27
N VAL A 44 29.70 -21.51 16.84
CA VAL A 44 30.19 -20.14 16.89
C VAL A 44 30.41 -19.58 15.48
N VAL A 45 31.06 -20.35 14.58
CA VAL A 45 31.26 -19.94 13.19
C VAL A 45 29.93 -19.75 12.47
N LEU A 46 28.96 -20.62 12.67
CA LEU A 46 27.63 -20.46 12.07
C LEU A 46 26.92 -19.20 12.56
N PHE A 47 27.02 -18.86 13.86
CA PHE A 47 26.45 -17.60 14.35
C PHE A 47 27.11 -16.38 13.73
N VAL A 48 28.44 -16.38 13.58
CA VAL A 48 29.19 -15.30 12.92
C VAL A 48 28.80 -15.18 11.45
N LEU A 49 28.73 -16.30 10.72
CA LEU A 49 28.32 -16.31 9.31
C LEU A 49 26.84 -15.87 9.14
N SER A 50 25.94 -16.30 10.03
CA SER A 50 24.55 -15.88 10.02
C SER A 50 24.40 -14.38 10.29
N ALA A 51 25.20 -13.83 11.21
CA ALA A 51 25.24 -12.40 11.46
C ALA A 51 25.71 -11.62 10.21
N ALA A 52 26.81 -12.07 9.58
CA ALA A 52 27.31 -11.47 8.34
C ALA A 52 26.29 -11.54 7.20
N ALA A 53 25.65 -12.70 7.02
CA ALA A 53 24.59 -12.87 6.01
C ALA A 53 23.34 -12.02 6.32
N SER A 54 22.98 -11.83 7.59
CA SER A 54 21.88 -10.92 7.94
C SER A 54 22.20 -9.48 7.58
N VAL A 55 23.42 -9.02 7.87
CA VAL A 55 23.86 -7.65 7.49
C VAL A 55 23.96 -7.50 5.96
N SER A 56 24.37 -8.54 5.22
CA SER A 56 24.45 -8.47 3.76
C SER A 56 23.10 -8.19 3.08
N ILE A 57 21.98 -8.46 3.74
CA ILE A 57 20.63 -8.09 3.27
C ILE A 57 20.58 -6.61 2.87
N LEU A 58 21.20 -5.72 3.67
CA LEU A 58 21.15 -4.28 3.45
C LEU A 58 21.84 -3.83 2.16
N TRP A 59 22.84 -4.58 1.69
CA TRP A 59 23.51 -4.32 0.40
C TRP A 59 22.88 -5.08 -0.75
N THR A 60 22.46 -6.31 -0.52
CA THR A 60 21.83 -7.11 -1.59
C THR A 60 20.49 -6.54 -2.02
N ILE A 61 19.77 -5.86 -1.13
CA ILE A 61 18.51 -5.20 -1.47
C ILE A 61 18.69 -4.09 -2.52
N GLU A 62 19.82 -3.39 -2.49
CA GLU A 62 20.13 -2.36 -3.49
C GLU A 62 20.43 -2.95 -4.88
N THR A 63 20.83 -4.22 -4.94
CA THR A 63 21.10 -4.90 -6.22
C THR A 63 19.84 -5.48 -6.86
N THR A 64 18.70 -5.47 -6.19
CA THR A 64 17.45 -6.04 -6.72
C THR A 64 16.92 -5.27 -7.92
N GLY A 65 17.21 -3.97 -8.06
CA GLY A 65 16.88 -3.19 -9.25
C GLY A 65 17.45 -3.79 -10.55
N VAL A 66 18.67 -4.33 -10.51
CA VAL A 66 19.26 -5.00 -11.69
C VAL A 66 18.47 -6.24 -12.09
N ILE A 67 17.83 -6.92 -11.14
CA ILE A 67 17.03 -8.13 -11.41
C ILE A 67 15.68 -7.75 -12.03
N THR A 68 15.10 -6.65 -11.58
CA THR A 68 13.83 -6.14 -12.13
C THR A 68 13.97 -5.62 -13.56
N ASP A 69 15.17 -5.23 -13.98
CA ASP A 69 15.46 -4.79 -15.35
C ASP A 69 15.69 -5.95 -16.34
N LEU A 70 15.72 -7.19 -15.86
CA LEU A 70 15.91 -8.35 -16.73
C LEU A 70 14.63 -8.65 -17.55
N PRO A 71 14.74 -9.08 -18.82
CA PRO A 71 13.58 -9.44 -19.64
C PRO A 71 13.01 -10.81 -19.23
N LEU A 72 12.52 -10.93 -18.00
CA LEU A 72 11.95 -12.13 -17.42
C LEU A 72 10.51 -11.88 -16.98
N PRO A 73 9.65 -12.91 -16.90
CA PRO A 73 8.34 -12.75 -16.30
C PRO A 73 8.43 -12.22 -14.86
N VAL A 74 7.56 -11.29 -14.48
CA VAL A 74 7.55 -10.60 -13.15
C VAL A 74 7.65 -11.59 -11.98
N VAL A 75 6.93 -12.70 -12.05
CA VAL A 75 6.98 -13.76 -11.02
C VAL A 75 8.41 -14.30 -10.84
N VAL A 76 9.17 -14.46 -11.93
CA VAL A 76 10.56 -14.95 -11.89
C VAL A 76 11.49 -13.87 -11.36
N GLN A 77 11.32 -12.61 -11.77
CA GLN A 77 12.09 -11.47 -11.25
C GLN A 77 11.91 -11.34 -9.72
N VAL A 78 10.67 -11.34 -9.25
CA VAL A 78 10.33 -11.27 -7.83
C VAL A 78 10.93 -12.43 -7.05
N LEU A 79 10.78 -13.67 -7.55
CA LEU A 79 11.35 -14.86 -6.91
C LEU A 79 12.87 -14.79 -6.81
N LEU A 80 13.56 -14.38 -7.90
CA LEU A 80 15.02 -14.24 -7.93
C LEU A 80 15.51 -13.13 -6.99
N ALA A 81 14.84 -11.98 -6.96
CA ALA A 81 15.17 -10.88 -6.07
C ALA A 81 15.10 -11.33 -4.59
N PHE A 82 14.02 -12.01 -4.20
CA PHE A 82 13.89 -12.55 -2.85
C PHE A 82 14.91 -13.66 -2.56
N ALA A 83 15.24 -14.51 -3.55
CA ALA A 83 16.24 -15.55 -3.38
C ALA A 83 17.62 -14.95 -3.11
N VAL A 84 18.04 -13.93 -3.84
CA VAL A 84 19.33 -13.25 -3.65
C VAL A 84 19.42 -12.62 -2.25
N VAL A 85 18.34 -12.03 -1.78
CA VAL A 85 18.33 -11.29 -0.50
C VAL A 85 18.20 -12.24 0.70
N PHE A 86 17.29 -13.21 0.68
CA PHE A 86 16.89 -13.96 1.87
C PHE A 86 17.34 -15.40 1.92
N PHE A 87 17.69 -16.04 0.80
CA PHE A 87 18.00 -17.46 0.77
C PHE A 87 19.23 -17.81 1.63
N LEU A 88 20.32 -17.06 1.47
CA LEU A 88 21.58 -17.33 2.21
C LEU A 88 21.42 -17.13 3.73
N PRO A 89 20.85 -16.01 4.23
CA PRO A 89 20.53 -15.85 5.64
C PRO A 89 19.65 -16.98 6.20
N ALA A 90 18.58 -17.33 5.50
CA ALA A 90 17.66 -18.39 5.91
C ALA A 90 18.33 -19.77 5.97
N LEU A 91 19.17 -20.08 4.97
CA LEU A 91 19.95 -21.31 4.92
C LEU A 91 20.89 -21.41 6.12
N LEU A 92 21.67 -20.37 6.41
CA LEU A 92 22.63 -20.39 7.52
C LEU A 92 21.93 -20.50 8.86
N LEU A 93 20.85 -19.77 9.09
CA LEU A 93 20.05 -19.89 10.30
C LEU A 93 19.44 -21.28 10.46
N GLY A 94 18.99 -21.90 9.37
CA GLY A 94 18.47 -23.26 9.36
C GLY A 94 19.51 -24.31 9.79
N THR A 95 20.81 -24.11 9.50
CA THR A 95 21.88 -25.06 9.88
C THR A 95 22.10 -25.15 11.40
N ILE A 96 21.68 -24.14 12.16
CA ILE A 96 21.94 -24.05 13.60
C ILE A 96 21.15 -25.12 14.37
N SER A 97 19.89 -25.34 14.06
CA SER A 97 18.99 -26.22 14.82
C SER A 97 19.47 -27.67 14.89
N PRO A 98 19.84 -28.39 13.80
CA PRO A 98 20.36 -29.75 13.86
C PRO A 98 21.64 -29.85 14.65
N LEU A 99 22.52 -28.86 14.55
CA LEU A 99 23.79 -28.85 15.31
C LEU A 99 23.55 -28.68 16.82
N VAL A 100 22.60 -27.82 17.21
CA VAL A 100 22.20 -27.68 18.63
C VAL A 100 21.60 -28.96 19.16
N VAL A 101 20.74 -29.64 18.39
CA VAL A 101 20.19 -30.96 18.76
C VAL A 101 21.34 -31.95 19.02
N LYS A 102 22.28 -32.06 18.08
CA LYS A 102 23.43 -33.01 18.20
C LYS A 102 24.32 -32.73 19.39
N LEU A 103 24.58 -31.43 19.67
CA LEU A 103 25.43 -31.04 20.81
C LEU A 103 24.74 -31.20 22.17
N THR A 104 23.41 -31.20 22.20
CA THR A 104 22.62 -31.30 23.44
C THR A 104 22.25 -32.75 23.75
N LEU A 105 22.24 -33.61 22.73
CA LEU A 105 21.86 -35.01 22.85
C LEU A 105 22.98 -35.80 23.53
N SER A 106 22.79 -36.15 24.80
CA SER A 106 23.75 -36.96 25.60
C SER A 106 23.29 -38.41 25.80
N ASP A 107 22.00 -38.70 25.64
CA ASP A 107 21.39 -40.00 25.84
C ASP A 107 20.33 -40.27 24.76
N LEU A 108 20.55 -41.33 23.98
CA LEU A 108 19.64 -41.72 22.89
C LEU A 108 18.22 -42.03 23.36
N LYS A 109 18.05 -42.48 24.61
CA LYS A 109 16.71 -42.73 25.17
C LYS A 109 15.90 -41.47 25.41
N LYS A 110 16.55 -40.29 25.44
CA LYS A 110 15.92 -38.97 25.66
C LYS A 110 15.80 -38.15 24.38
N THR A 111 16.08 -38.75 23.21
CA THR A 111 16.10 -38.03 21.91
C THR A 111 14.80 -37.31 21.66
N GLY A 112 13.63 -37.94 21.83
CA GLY A 112 12.33 -37.31 21.62
C GLY A 112 12.11 -36.08 22.49
N ASN A 113 12.48 -36.13 23.77
CA ASN A 113 12.33 -34.99 24.69
C ASN A 113 13.26 -33.82 24.31
N VAL A 114 14.53 -34.09 23.99
CA VAL A 114 15.52 -33.07 23.59
C VAL A 114 15.09 -32.40 22.31
N VAL A 115 14.76 -33.19 21.29
CA VAL A 115 14.27 -32.68 20.00
C VAL A 115 12.99 -31.85 20.18
N GLY A 116 11.99 -32.39 20.89
CA GLY A 116 10.72 -31.70 21.15
C GLY A 116 10.91 -30.37 21.86
N ARG A 117 11.77 -30.27 22.86
CA ARG A 117 12.07 -29.02 23.57
C ARG A 117 12.77 -27.99 22.68
N ILE A 118 13.69 -28.39 21.82
CA ILE A 118 14.40 -27.49 20.93
C ILE A 118 13.43 -26.93 19.84
N TYR A 119 12.62 -27.82 19.27
CA TYR A 119 11.59 -27.38 18.29
C TYR A 119 10.54 -26.47 18.94
N ALA A 120 10.06 -26.81 20.13
CA ALA A 120 9.10 -25.97 20.86
C ALA A 120 9.68 -24.58 21.18
N ALA A 121 10.94 -24.52 21.61
CA ALA A 121 11.64 -23.26 21.87
C ALA A 121 11.83 -22.45 20.56
N GLY A 122 12.17 -23.12 19.45
CA GLY A 122 12.28 -22.49 18.14
C GLY A 122 10.95 -21.91 17.66
N ALA A 123 9.87 -22.69 17.77
CA ALA A 123 8.52 -22.22 17.41
C ALA A 123 8.06 -21.03 18.28
N ALA A 124 8.26 -21.11 19.60
CA ALA A 124 7.94 -20.01 20.51
C ALA A 124 8.75 -18.74 20.18
N GLY A 125 10.06 -18.91 19.87
CA GLY A 125 10.91 -17.80 19.43
C GLY A 125 10.46 -17.19 18.11
N SER A 126 10.04 -18.01 17.14
CA SER A 126 9.50 -17.53 15.85
C SER A 126 8.21 -16.73 16.03
N ILE A 127 7.28 -17.26 16.85
CA ILE A 127 6.02 -16.56 17.16
C ILE A 127 6.30 -15.22 17.84
N ALA A 128 7.13 -15.23 18.90
CA ALA A 128 7.49 -14.01 19.62
C ALA A 128 8.19 -13.00 18.70
N GLY A 129 9.12 -13.45 17.85
CA GLY A 129 9.84 -12.61 16.91
C GLY A 129 8.92 -11.97 15.87
N THR A 130 7.97 -12.74 15.34
CA THR A 130 6.98 -12.24 14.36
C THR A 130 6.11 -11.15 14.97
N PHE A 131 5.51 -11.38 16.13
CA PHE A 131 4.68 -10.38 16.78
C PHE A 131 5.48 -9.15 17.21
N LEU A 132 6.67 -9.35 17.77
CA LEU A 132 7.51 -8.25 18.20
C LEU A 132 7.96 -7.38 17.01
N ALA A 133 8.36 -8.01 15.91
CA ALA A 133 8.76 -7.31 14.69
C ALA A 133 7.60 -6.53 14.08
N GLY A 134 6.46 -7.21 13.85
CA GLY A 134 5.34 -6.62 13.12
C GLY A 134 4.57 -5.55 13.90
N PHE A 135 4.45 -5.70 15.24
CA PHE A 135 3.62 -4.77 16.01
C PHE A 135 4.40 -3.64 16.68
N TRP A 136 5.70 -3.77 16.82
CA TRP A 136 6.45 -2.78 17.60
C TRP A 136 7.80 -2.39 17.01
N LEU A 137 8.65 -3.35 16.60
CA LEU A 137 10.03 -3.01 16.24
C LEU A 137 10.10 -2.19 14.95
N ILE A 138 9.31 -2.52 13.92
CA ILE A 138 9.36 -1.85 12.62
C ILE A 138 8.98 -0.39 12.77
N SER A 139 7.86 -0.10 13.41
CA SER A 139 7.38 1.26 13.60
C SER A 139 8.22 2.11 14.56
N THR A 140 9.03 1.46 15.45
CA THR A 140 9.82 2.19 16.45
C THR A 140 11.26 2.42 15.99
N PHE A 141 11.89 1.43 15.35
CA PHE A 141 13.33 1.44 15.05
C PHE A 141 13.64 1.41 13.55
N GLY A 142 12.66 1.15 12.71
CA GLY A 142 12.86 0.93 11.29
C GLY A 142 13.58 -0.37 10.93
N THR A 143 13.38 -0.83 9.70
CA THR A 143 13.86 -2.14 9.24
C THR A 143 15.38 -2.28 9.29
N ARG A 144 16.12 -1.23 8.91
CA ARG A 144 17.60 -1.26 8.87
C ARG A 144 18.18 -1.48 10.26
N THR A 145 17.72 -0.75 11.26
CA THR A 145 18.17 -0.88 12.66
C THR A 145 17.88 -2.28 13.22
N ILE A 146 16.73 -2.85 12.88
CA ILE A 146 16.36 -4.21 13.30
C ILE A 146 17.35 -5.24 12.75
N VAL A 147 17.68 -5.17 11.46
CA VAL A 147 18.66 -6.09 10.83
C VAL A 147 20.01 -6.01 11.53
N TRP A 148 20.50 -4.81 11.84
CA TRP A 148 21.70 -4.61 12.63
C TRP A 148 21.55 -5.20 14.03
N GLY A 149 20.46 -4.95 14.73
CA GLY A 149 20.19 -5.50 16.06
C GLY A 149 20.21 -7.03 16.08
N VAL A 150 19.59 -7.68 15.10
CA VAL A 150 19.59 -9.15 14.95
C VAL A 150 21.02 -9.67 14.72
N ALA A 151 21.82 -9.03 13.87
CA ALA A 151 23.22 -9.43 13.66
C ALA A 151 24.04 -9.31 14.96
N GLY A 152 23.88 -8.22 15.70
CA GLY A 152 24.51 -8.05 17.01
C GLY A 152 24.12 -9.13 18.00
N LEU A 153 22.83 -9.49 18.06
CA LEU A 153 22.31 -10.55 18.91
C LEU A 153 22.93 -11.92 18.54
N LEU A 154 23.03 -12.24 17.24
CA LEU A 154 23.68 -13.49 16.78
C LEU A 154 25.15 -13.56 17.20
N LEU A 155 25.90 -12.45 17.09
CA LEU A 155 27.30 -12.39 17.55
C LEU A 155 27.41 -12.57 19.07
N LEU A 156 26.52 -11.95 19.85
CA LEU A 156 26.46 -12.16 21.31
C LEU A 156 26.16 -13.62 21.70
N MET A 157 25.26 -14.27 20.95
CA MET A 157 25.00 -15.71 21.12
C MET A 157 26.25 -16.54 20.82
N GLY A 158 26.99 -16.23 19.75
CA GLY A 158 28.27 -16.85 19.43
C GLY A 158 29.29 -16.70 20.58
N LEU A 159 29.39 -15.51 21.16
CA LEU A 159 30.26 -15.23 22.31
C LEU A 159 29.85 -16.06 23.56
N PHE A 160 28.53 -16.10 23.84
CA PHE A 160 28.03 -16.88 24.98
C PHE A 160 28.35 -18.39 24.86
N ILE A 161 28.16 -18.97 23.66
CA ILE A 161 28.44 -20.37 23.37
C ILE A 161 29.95 -20.66 23.42
N GLY A 162 30.78 -19.70 23.00
CA GLY A 162 32.25 -19.79 23.03
C GLY A 162 32.86 -19.74 24.41
N ARG A 163 32.08 -19.40 25.47
CA ARG A 163 32.58 -19.31 26.86
C ARG A 163 33.35 -20.54 27.31
N GLY A 164 34.46 -20.32 27.99
CA GLY A 164 35.36 -21.38 28.47
C GLY A 164 36.39 -21.84 27.43
N ARG A 165 36.37 -21.33 26.19
CA ARG A 165 37.38 -21.63 25.15
C ARG A 165 37.99 -20.36 24.61
N ARG A 166 39.20 -19.98 25.07
CA ARG A 166 39.86 -18.70 24.76
C ARG A 166 39.84 -18.35 23.24
N ARG A 167 40.10 -19.35 22.38
CA ARG A 167 40.09 -19.16 20.92
C ARG A 167 38.71 -18.76 20.37
N LEU A 168 37.63 -19.40 20.85
CA LEU A 168 36.26 -19.10 20.39
C LEU A 168 35.80 -17.76 20.90
N VAL A 169 36.14 -17.43 22.14
CA VAL A 169 35.88 -16.08 22.70
C VAL A 169 36.63 -15.03 21.91
N ALA A 170 37.89 -15.25 21.53
CA ALA A 170 38.65 -14.31 20.71
C ALA A 170 38.04 -14.12 19.33
N VAL A 171 37.59 -15.19 18.65
CA VAL A 171 36.90 -15.05 17.33
C VAL A 171 35.61 -14.25 17.47
N SER A 172 34.80 -14.54 18.49
CA SER A 172 33.55 -13.80 18.70
C SER A 172 33.78 -12.33 19.06
N LEU A 173 34.81 -12.04 19.88
CA LEU A 173 35.19 -10.68 20.23
C LEU A 173 35.73 -9.90 19.02
N LEU A 174 36.56 -10.52 18.19
CA LEU A 174 37.04 -9.90 16.95
C LEU A 174 35.88 -9.61 16.00
N ALA A 175 34.94 -10.55 15.84
CA ALA A 175 33.74 -10.33 15.04
C ALA A 175 32.86 -9.19 15.61
N LEU A 176 32.69 -9.12 16.94
CA LEU A 176 31.97 -8.02 17.61
C LEU A 176 32.69 -6.69 17.47
N LEU A 177 34.02 -6.64 17.59
CA LEU A 177 34.81 -5.42 17.39
C LEU A 177 34.72 -4.94 15.94
N PHE A 178 34.84 -5.86 14.98
CA PHE A 178 34.65 -5.54 13.55
C PHE A 178 33.23 -5.05 13.28
N TYR A 179 32.22 -5.73 13.80
CA TYR A 179 30.83 -5.31 13.70
C TYR A 179 30.60 -3.93 14.33
N GLY A 180 31.13 -3.69 15.55
CA GLY A 180 31.02 -2.40 16.22
C GLY A 180 31.71 -1.27 15.44
N GLY A 181 32.91 -1.54 14.90
CA GLY A 181 33.62 -0.59 14.05
C GLY A 181 32.88 -0.31 12.75
N LEU A 182 32.32 -1.34 12.11
CA LEU A 182 31.48 -1.21 10.93
C LEU A 182 30.19 -0.44 11.23
N SER A 183 29.56 -0.71 12.39
CA SER A 183 28.35 0.01 12.82
C SER A 183 28.64 1.50 13.05
N LEU A 184 29.74 1.84 13.69
CA LEU A 184 30.18 3.22 13.88
C LEU A 184 30.48 3.92 12.54
N PHE A 185 31.14 3.24 11.62
CA PHE A 185 31.43 3.75 10.29
C PHE A 185 30.15 4.02 9.50
N VAL A 186 29.22 3.05 9.49
CA VAL A 186 27.94 3.15 8.81
C VAL A 186 27.10 4.27 9.41
N TRP A 187 27.06 4.39 10.74
CA TRP A 187 26.36 5.47 11.44
C TRP A 187 26.98 6.85 11.14
N SER A 188 28.33 6.96 11.14
CA SER A 188 29.02 8.23 10.86
C SER A 188 28.88 8.72 9.41
N ARG A 189 28.36 7.87 8.52
CA ARG A 189 28.12 8.16 7.09
C ARG A 189 26.64 8.22 6.73
N ASP A 190 25.75 8.18 7.74
CA ASP A 190 24.30 8.17 7.58
C ASP A 190 23.79 7.05 6.62
N ILE A 191 24.60 5.98 6.45
CA ILE A 191 24.25 4.84 5.57
C ILE A 191 23.05 4.06 6.13
N LEU A 192 22.81 4.14 7.46
CA LEU A 192 21.65 3.54 8.11
C LEU A 192 20.40 4.40 8.02
N ASP A 193 20.52 5.65 7.59
CA ASP A 193 19.35 6.49 7.46
C ASP A 193 18.40 5.85 6.45
N SER A 194 17.17 5.70 6.90
CA SER A 194 16.10 5.22 6.04
C SER A 194 15.92 6.22 4.89
N ARG A 195 15.67 5.71 3.68
CA ARG A 195 15.20 6.58 2.60
C ARG A 195 13.80 7.10 2.88
N CYS A 196 13.11 6.49 3.87
CA CYS A 196 11.80 6.90 4.31
C CYS A 196 11.93 8.00 5.36
N LEU A 197 11.09 9.00 5.29
CA LEU A 197 10.88 9.96 6.36
C LEU A 197 10.36 9.22 7.61
N HIS A 198 9.37 8.36 7.41
CA HIS A 198 8.83 7.44 8.41
C HIS A 198 8.66 6.04 7.81
N GLU A 199 9.05 5.01 8.56
CA GLU A 199 8.67 3.61 8.32
C GLU A 199 7.55 3.24 9.28
N THR A 200 6.35 3.01 8.75
CA THR A 200 5.19 2.60 9.54
C THR A 200 4.94 1.10 9.40
N ASN A 201 3.84 0.61 9.99
CA ASN A 201 3.39 -0.76 9.77
C ASN A 201 2.76 -0.98 8.39
N TYR A 202 2.50 0.11 7.64
CA TYR A 202 1.86 0.10 6.34
C TYR A 202 2.82 0.50 5.23
N PHE A 203 3.53 1.65 5.36
CA PHE A 203 4.28 2.26 4.29
C PHE A 203 5.67 2.76 4.70
N CYS A 204 6.54 2.85 3.71
CA CYS A 204 7.71 3.72 3.71
C CYS A 204 7.26 5.09 3.18
N ILE A 205 7.09 6.06 4.06
CA ILE A 205 6.61 7.40 3.73
C ILE A 205 7.79 8.28 3.35
N ARG A 206 7.70 8.97 2.22
CA ARG A 206 8.67 9.96 1.76
C ARG A 206 7.94 11.23 1.34
N VAL A 207 8.54 12.38 1.66
CA VAL A 207 8.10 13.69 1.18
C VAL A 207 9.32 14.39 0.59
N HIS A 208 9.15 14.92 -0.61
CA HIS A 208 10.20 15.71 -1.28
C HIS A 208 9.56 16.79 -2.16
N PRO A 209 10.28 17.87 -2.44
CA PRO A 209 9.82 18.85 -3.44
C PRO A 209 9.67 18.19 -4.82
N ASP A 210 8.72 18.65 -5.61
CA ASP A 210 8.60 18.29 -7.02
C ASP A 210 9.79 18.82 -7.84
N ASP A 211 10.28 18.02 -8.78
CA ASP A 211 11.46 18.37 -9.58
C ASP A 211 11.17 19.54 -10.53
N ASP A 212 9.95 19.68 -11.01
CA ASP A 212 9.53 20.73 -11.95
C ASP A 212 9.07 22.01 -11.23
N ASP A 213 8.48 21.87 -10.04
CA ASP A 213 8.00 23.00 -9.23
C ASP A 213 8.28 22.79 -7.74
N PRO A 214 9.40 23.28 -7.21
CA PRO A 214 9.80 23.06 -5.81
C PRO A 214 8.83 23.57 -4.74
N ARG A 215 7.81 24.36 -5.10
CA ARG A 215 6.73 24.76 -4.18
C ARG A 215 5.82 23.61 -3.82
N ILE A 216 5.71 22.63 -4.72
CA ILE A 216 4.87 21.46 -4.56
C ILE A 216 5.60 20.41 -3.73
N GLN A 217 4.93 19.87 -2.74
CA GLN A 217 5.39 18.73 -1.96
C GLN A 217 4.80 17.44 -2.52
N VAL A 218 5.66 16.47 -2.77
CA VAL A 218 5.28 15.16 -3.32
C VAL A 218 5.28 14.13 -2.21
N LEU A 219 4.12 13.51 -1.95
CA LEU A 219 4.00 12.37 -1.07
C LEU A 219 4.20 11.08 -1.85
N THR A 220 5.19 10.30 -1.45
CA THR A 220 5.43 8.96 -2.00
C THR A 220 5.26 7.91 -0.89
N LEU A 221 4.39 6.95 -1.10
CA LEU A 221 4.21 5.78 -0.24
C LEU A 221 4.77 4.57 -0.98
N ASP A 222 5.76 3.93 -0.37
CA ASP A 222 6.55 2.86 -1.00
C ASP A 222 7.14 3.26 -2.36
N ARG A 223 6.50 2.87 -3.47
CA ARG A 223 6.95 3.12 -4.85
C ARG A 223 6.20 4.25 -5.52
N LEU A 224 4.94 4.45 -5.16
CA LEU A 224 4.06 5.36 -5.88
C LEU A 224 4.00 6.74 -5.27
N VAL A 225 3.89 7.72 -6.16
CA VAL A 225 3.47 9.06 -5.80
C VAL A 225 1.97 9.03 -5.56
N HIS A 226 1.57 9.38 -4.33
CA HIS A 226 0.18 9.41 -3.92
C HIS A 226 -0.44 10.79 -3.98
N SER A 227 0.37 11.85 -3.77
CA SER A 227 -0.19 13.21 -3.79
C SER A 227 0.87 14.23 -4.21
N TYR A 228 0.41 15.26 -4.90
CA TYR A 228 1.09 16.53 -5.13
C TYR A 228 0.36 17.60 -4.36
N VAL A 229 1.00 18.21 -3.40
CA VAL A 229 0.38 19.18 -2.49
C VAL A 229 1.03 20.54 -2.67
N ASN A 230 0.23 21.56 -3.00
CA ASN A 230 0.66 22.96 -2.85
C ASN A 230 0.37 23.40 -1.41
N PRO A 231 1.41 23.71 -0.60
CA PRO A 231 1.22 24.20 0.76
C PRO A 231 0.50 25.55 0.84
N ASP A 232 0.69 26.40 -0.17
CA ASP A 232 0.21 27.77 -0.18
C ASP A 232 -1.18 27.91 -0.82
N ASP A 233 -1.54 26.95 -1.71
CA ASP A 233 -2.81 26.97 -2.43
C ASP A 233 -3.49 25.59 -2.44
N PRO A 234 -4.43 25.33 -1.52
CA PRO A 234 -5.17 24.07 -1.48
C PRO A 234 -6.13 23.85 -2.66
N THR A 235 -6.34 24.87 -3.51
CA THR A 235 -7.19 24.75 -4.71
C THR A 235 -6.41 24.29 -5.93
N GLU A 236 -5.07 24.26 -5.88
CA GLU A 236 -4.22 23.78 -6.97
C GLU A 236 -4.18 22.24 -6.99
N LEU A 237 -4.98 21.63 -7.85
CA LEU A 237 -5.06 20.18 -8.07
C LEU A 237 -4.16 19.76 -9.24
N ARG A 238 -3.09 19.02 -8.95
CA ARG A 238 -2.09 18.61 -9.96
C ARG A 238 -2.48 17.35 -10.72
N TYR A 239 -3.06 16.37 -10.04
CA TYR A 239 -3.51 15.16 -10.71
C TYR A 239 -4.73 15.37 -11.60
N GLY A 240 -4.74 14.68 -12.75
CA GLY A 240 -5.87 14.71 -13.68
C GLY A 240 -7.17 14.20 -13.05
N TYR A 241 -7.08 13.14 -12.26
CA TYR A 241 -8.25 12.58 -11.60
C TYR A 241 -8.84 13.52 -10.52
N GLU A 242 -8.01 14.25 -9.77
CA GLU A 242 -8.47 15.24 -8.80
C GLU A 242 -9.21 16.40 -9.49
N ARG A 243 -8.73 16.80 -10.68
CA ARG A 243 -9.47 17.81 -11.48
C ARG A 243 -10.82 17.28 -11.94
N THR A 244 -10.89 16.02 -12.34
CA THR A 244 -12.18 15.38 -12.66
C THR A 244 -13.10 15.32 -11.43
N TYR A 245 -12.58 15.03 -10.24
CA TYR A 245 -13.35 15.10 -9.00
C TYR A 245 -13.94 16.48 -8.76
N ARG A 246 -13.11 17.53 -8.93
CA ARG A 246 -13.56 18.91 -8.83
C ARG A 246 -14.67 19.20 -9.84
N ASP A 247 -14.45 18.86 -11.11
CA ASP A 247 -15.38 19.18 -12.18
C ASP A 247 -16.74 18.48 -11.97
N VAL A 248 -16.74 17.23 -11.47
CA VAL A 248 -17.96 16.52 -11.07
C VAL A 248 -18.64 17.22 -9.88
N LEU A 249 -17.88 17.57 -8.85
CA LEU A 249 -18.45 18.21 -7.66
C LEU A 249 -19.05 19.58 -7.98
N GLU A 250 -18.36 20.39 -8.79
CA GLU A 250 -18.84 21.70 -9.23
C GLU A 250 -20.09 21.61 -10.13
N ALA A 251 -20.30 20.48 -10.80
CA ALA A 251 -21.50 20.26 -11.62
C ALA A 251 -22.74 19.93 -10.77
N VAL A 252 -22.58 19.42 -9.55
CA VAL A 252 -23.69 18.94 -8.72
C VAL A 252 -23.86 19.71 -7.40
N ALA A 253 -22.86 20.46 -6.97
CA ALA A 253 -22.86 21.15 -5.68
C ALA A 253 -22.49 22.63 -5.84
N SER A 254 -23.28 23.50 -5.19
CA SER A 254 -22.95 24.92 -5.09
C SER A 254 -22.02 25.19 -3.91
N PRO A 255 -20.99 26.05 -4.05
CA PRO A 255 -20.09 26.42 -2.96
C PRO A 255 -20.77 27.01 -1.72
N GLU A 256 -22.00 27.55 -1.87
CA GLU A 256 -22.76 28.12 -0.77
C GLU A 256 -23.46 27.05 0.08
N ILE A 257 -23.59 25.84 -0.43
CA ILE A 257 -24.28 24.72 0.26
C ILE A 257 -23.25 23.82 0.92
N PRO A 258 -23.24 23.69 2.25
CA PRO A 258 -22.34 22.75 2.92
C PRO A 258 -22.61 21.31 2.50
N ILE A 259 -21.56 20.53 2.26
CA ILE A 259 -21.63 19.12 1.93
C ILE A 259 -21.10 18.25 3.07
N SER A 260 -21.65 17.06 3.20
CA SER A 260 -21.14 16.02 4.07
C SER A 260 -20.33 15.03 3.23
N ALA A 261 -19.01 15.02 3.40
CA ALA A 261 -18.10 14.20 2.60
C ALA A 261 -17.33 13.19 3.46
N PHE A 262 -17.19 11.96 2.94
CA PHE A 262 -16.39 10.92 3.56
C PHE A 262 -15.33 10.42 2.57
N PHE A 263 -14.08 10.37 3.02
CA PHE A 263 -12.94 9.93 2.23
C PHE A 263 -12.41 8.59 2.70
N ILE A 264 -12.21 7.68 1.77
CA ILE A 264 -11.57 6.38 1.96
C ILE A 264 -10.12 6.53 1.49
N GLY A 265 -9.19 6.76 2.44
CA GLY A 265 -7.82 7.17 2.18
C GLY A 265 -7.62 8.67 2.30
N GLY A 266 -6.56 9.08 2.99
CA GLY A 266 -6.20 10.48 3.22
C GLY A 266 -5.10 10.98 2.29
N GLY A 267 -4.08 10.15 2.08
CA GLY A 267 -2.89 10.53 1.31
C GLY A 267 -2.34 11.88 1.76
N GLY A 268 -2.16 12.79 0.81
CA GLY A 268 -1.74 14.19 1.09
C GLY A 268 -2.84 15.12 1.56
N TYR A 269 -4.06 14.63 1.76
CA TYR A 269 -5.24 15.44 2.10
C TYR A 269 -5.54 16.53 1.06
N THR A 270 -5.14 16.35 -0.19
CA THR A 270 -5.27 17.35 -1.25
C THR A 270 -6.73 17.70 -1.49
N PHE A 271 -7.54 16.72 -1.84
CA PHE A 271 -8.96 16.95 -2.15
C PHE A 271 -9.83 17.26 -0.92
N PRO A 272 -9.62 16.66 0.27
CA PRO A 272 -10.26 17.11 1.51
C PRO A 272 -10.01 18.60 1.82
N ARG A 273 -8.76 19.10 1.65
CA ARG A 273 -8.43 20.52 1.83
C ARG A 273 -9.08 21.41 0.77
N PHE A 274 -9.14 20.93 -0.47
CA PHE A 274 -9.87 21.64 -1.53
C PHE A 274 -11.34 21.86 -1.12
N ILE A 275 -12.03 20.82 -0.66
CA ILE A 275 -13.43 20.94 -0.20
C ILE A 275 -13.53 21.87 1.01
N GLU A 276 -12.64 21.77 1.98
CA GLU A 276 -12.68 22.63 3.19
C GLU A 276 -12.63 24.11 2.86
N VAL A 277 -11.88 24.50 1.81
CA VAL A 277 -11.72 25.90 1.39
C VAL A 277 -12.83 26.33 0.44
N THR A 278 -13.20 25.48 -0.52
CA THR A 278 -14.16 25.82 -1.58
C THR A 278 -15.61 25.75 -1.11
N TYR A 279 -15.92 24.80 -0.20
CA TYR A 279 -17.27 24.59 0.37
C TYR A 279 -17.25 24.85 1.87
N PRO A 280 -17.26 26.12 2.30
CA PRO A 280 -17.14 26.46 3.72
C PRO A 280 -18.32 25.89 4.53
N SER A 281 -18.04 25.47 5.77
CA SER A 281 -19.00 24.82 6.68
C SER A 281 -19.36 23.37 6.33
N SER A 282 -18.73 22.77 5.32
CA SER A 282 -18.86 21.34 5.04
C SER A 282 -18.33 20.48 6.18
N HIS A 283 -18.91 19.29 6.32
CA HIS A 283 -18.45 18.26 7.24
C HIS A 283 -17.62 17.24 6.48
N ILE A 284 -16.35 17.12 6.82
CA ILE A 284 -15.39 16.28 6.09
C ILE A 284 -14.79 15.26 7.05
N GLU A 285 -14.96 13.98 6.75
CA GLU A 285 -14.35 12.86 7.46
C GLU A 285 -13.38 12.12 6.52
N VAL A 286 -12.21 11.74 7.03
CA VAL A 286 -11.20 11.01 6.28
C VAL A 286 -10.80 9.76 7.08
N ALA A 287 -11.08 8.58 6.57
CA ALA A 287 -10.59 7.33 7.11
C ALA A 287 -9.24 6.99 6.47
N GLU A 288 -8.16 7.23 7.22
CA GLU A 288 -6.80 6.88 6.84
C GLU A 288 -6.29 5.76 7.75
N ILE A 289 -5.88 4.65 7.13
CA ILE A 289 -5.48 3.46 7.88
C ILE A 289 -4.11 3.66 8.58
N ASP A 290 -3.24 4.47 7.98
CA ASP A 290 -1.89 4.72 8.50
C ASP A 290 -1.82 6.05 9.27
N PRO A 291 -1.73 6.03 10.61
CA PRO A 291 -1.56 7.26 11.39
C PRO A 291 -0.27 8.03 11.02
N GLY A 292 0.74 7.35 10.46
CA GLY A 292 1.95 8.00 9.98
C GLY A 292 1.72 8.86 8.75
N VAL A 293 0.81 8.47 7.85
CA VAL A 293 0.39 9.29 6.70
C VAL A 293 -0.33 10.54 7.18
N THR A 294 -1.28 10.39 8.11
CA THR A 294 -2.00 11.53 8.72
C THR A 294 -1.03 12.50 9.41
N GLU A 295 -0.08 11.99 10.21
CA GLU A 295 0.91 12.86 10.87
C GLU A 295 1.84 13.55 9.87
N THR A 296 2.25 12.85 8.81
CA THR A 296 3.04 13.43 7.72
C THR A 296 2.27 14.56 7.02
N ALA A 297 0.97 14.42 6.85
CA ALA A 297 0.15 15.48 6.26
C ALA A 297 0.17 16.76 7.14
N TYR A 298 0.07 16.61 8.46
CA TYR A 298 0.19 17.73 9.40
C TYR A 298 1.57 18.38 9.40
N GLU A 299 2.64 17.57 9.36
CA GLU A 299 3.99 18.08 9.55
C GLU A 299 4.65 18.60 8.26
N HIS A 300 4.32 17.99 7.13
CA HIS A 300 5.06 18.21 5.88
C HIS A 300 4.20 18.59 4.67
N LEU A 301 2.87 18.40 4.73
CA LEU A 301 1.98 18.65 3.59
C LEU A 301 0.95 19.76 3.87
N ALA A 302 1.25 20.61 4.84
CA ALA A 302 0.48 21.79 5.20
C ALA A 302 -1.01 21.53 5.53
N LEU A 303 -1.34 20.35 6.07
CA LEU A 303 -2.63 20.15 6.71
C LEU A 303 -2.62 20.91 8.05
N PRO A 304 -3.49 21.92 8.27
CA PRO A 304 -3.49 22.69 9.51
C PRO A 304 -3.91 21.81 10.70
N ARG A 305 -3.31 22.01 11.86
CA ARG A 305 -3.71 21.29 13.10
C ARG A 305 -5.09 21.70 13.59
N ASP A 306 -5.58 22.87 13.21
CA ASP A 306 -6.90 23.42 13.52
C ASP A 306 -7.92 23.24 12.39
N THR A 307 -7.62 22.37 11.41
CA THR A 307 -8.53 22.01 10.32
C THR A 307 -9.85 21.45 10.86
N ARG A 308 -10.94 21.64 10.13
CA ARG A 308 -12.24 21.03 10.39
C ARG A 308 -12.38 19.60 9.87
N ILE A 309 -11.37 19.13 9.09
CA ILE A 309 -11.31 17.76 8.60
C ILE A 309 -11.10 16.82 9.78
N VAL A 310 -12.01 15.88 9.95
CA VAL A 310 -11.94 14.85 10.99
C VAL A 310 -11.19 13.65 10.46
N SER A 311 -9.94 13.47 10.91
CA SER A 311 -9.13 12.30 10.54
C SER A 311 -9.44 11.13 11.47
N ILE A 312 -9.80 9.98 10.90
CA ILE A 312 -10.09 8.72 11.58
C ILE A 312 -9.01 7.70 11.19
N ASN A 313 -8.13 7.33 12.13
CA ASN A 313 -7.10 6.33 11.86
C ASN A 313 -7.67 4.92 12.04
N GLU A 314 -8.45 4.49 11.07
CA GLU A 314 -9.11 3.18 11.03
C GLU A 314 -9.31 2.76 9.57
N ASP A 315 -9.47 1.43 9.34
CA ASP A 315 -9.91 0.90 8.06
C ASP A 315 -11.30 1.45 7.71
N ALA A 316 -11.46 2.01 6.50
CA ALA A 316 -12.66 2.70 6.07
C ALA A 316 -13.91 1.80 6.06
N ARG A 317 -13.78 0.53 5.65
CA ARG A 317 -14.89 -0.44 5.66
C ARG A 317 -15.33 -0.73 7.08
N ARG A 318 -14.36 -0.90 7.98
CA ARG A 318 -14.66 -1.12 9.39
C ARG A 318 -15.33 0.10 10.01
N TYR A 319 -14.85 1.29 9.71
CA TYR A 319 -15.46 2.53 10.18
C TYR A 319 -16.93 2.65 9.73
N LEU A 320 -17.19 2.55 8.41
CA LEU A 320 -18.56 2.60 7.86
C LEU A 320 -19.49 1.53 8.48
N ALA A 321 -18.96 0.33 8.75
CA ALA A 321 -19.75 -0.74 9.37
C ALA A 321 -20.15 -0.46 10.83
N HIS A 322 -19.47 0.47 11.52
CA HIS A 322 -19.70 0.76 12.94
C HIS A 322 -20.41 2.09 13.21
N ILE A 323 -20.38 3.03 12.26
CA ILE A 323 -21.13 4.29 12.44
C ILE A 323 -22.65 4.05 12.39
N PRO A 324 -23.46 4.95 12.98
CA PRO A 324 -24.92 4.84 12.95
C PRO A 324 -25.45 4.73 11.52
N ARG A 325 -26.41 3.83 11.29
CA ARG A 325 -26.98 3.60 9.98
C ARG A 325 -27.71 4.78 9.36
N ASP A 326 -28.11 5.75 10.16
CA ASP A 326 -28.73 7.02 9.75
C ASP A 326 -27.72 8.11 9.41
N ARG A 327 -26.42 7.87 9.68
CA ARG A 327 -25.35 8.75 9.21
C ARG A 327 -25.24 8.66 7.69
N ARG A 328 -25.38 9.82 7.03
CA ARG A 328 -25.34 9.94 5.56
C ARG A 328 -24.31 10.95 5.12
N PHE A 329 -23.78 10.71 3.90
CA PHE A 329 -22.85 11.57 3.21
C PHE A 329 -23.39 11.91 1.83
N ASP A 330 -23.19 13.15 1.40
CA ASP A 330 -23.52 13.59 0.05
C ASP A 330 -22.48 13.10 -0.96
N LEU A 331 -21.23 12.98 -0.50
CA LEU A 331 -20.10 12.46 -1.26
C LEU A 331 -19.37 11.41 -0.43
N ILE A 332 -19.16 10.22 -1.02
CA ILE A 332 -18.15 9.28 -0.56
C ILE A 332 -17.10 9.17 -1.66
N LEU A 333 -15.81 9.29 -1.31
CA LEU A 333 -14.71 9.25 -2.25
C LEU A 333 -13.72 8.15 -1.88
N GLY A 334 -13.52 7.19 -2.82
CA GLY A 334 -12.61 6.07 -2.68
C GLY A 334 -11.28 6.33 -3.38
N ASP A 335 -10.24 6.63 -2.61
CA ASP A 335 -8.89 6.89 -3.12
C ASP A 335 -7.83 6.21 -2.24
N ALA A 336 -8.05 4.93 -1.96
CA ALA A 336 -7.15 4.11 -1.15
C ALA A 336 -6.43 3.09 -2.03
N PHE A 337 -5.10 3.10 -1.99
CA PHE A 337 -4.25 2.21 -2.78
C PHE A 337 -3.24 1.47 -1.91
N ASN A 338 -3.02 0.19 -2.25
CA ASN A 338 -1.86 -0.59 -1.85
C ASN A 338 -0.99 -0.77 -3.09
N ASP A 339 0.05 0.08 -3.25
CA ASP A 339 0.81 0.15 -4.50
C ASP A 339 -0.13 0.52 -5.67
N PHE A 340 -0.33 -0.32 -6.69
CA PHE A 340 -1.18 -0.05 -7.84
C PHE A 340 -2.63 -0.53 -7.67
N SER A 341 -2.96 -1.24 -6.60
CA SER A 341 -4.28 -1.84 -6.42
C SER A 341 -5.06 -1.19 -5.28
N VAL A 342 -6.36 -1.11 -5.47
CA VAL A 342 -7.29 -0.84 -4.35
C VAL A 342 -7.29 -2.07 -3.43
N PRO A 343 -7.27 -1.89 -2.10
CA PRO A 343 -7.39 -3.01 -1.18
C PRO A 343 -8.63 -3.85 -1.48
N TYR A 344 -8.46 -5.15 -1.71
CA TYR A 344 -9.49 -6.04 -2.23
C TYR A 344 -10.82 -5.96 -1.49
N HIS A 345 -10.80 -5.81 -0.16
CA HIS A 345 -12.00 -5.73 0.67
C HIS A 345 -12.79 -4.42 0.51
N LEU A 346 -12.22 -3.42 -0.18
CA LEU A 346 -12.88 -2.17 -0.55
C LEU A 346 -13.44 -2.18 -1.98
N THR A 347 -13.42 -3.34 -2.65
CA THR A 347 -13.89 -3.48 -4.04
C THR A 347 -15.06 -4.44 -4.21
N THR A 348 -15.50 -5.07 -3.13
CA THR A 348 -16.54 -6.09 -3.15
C THR A 348 -17.95 -5.50 -3.25
N LYS A 349 -18.90 -6.29 -3.73
CA LYS A 349 -20.31 -5.92 -3.76
C LYS A 349 -20.82 -5.53 -2.38
N GLU A 350 -20.42 -6.29 -1.36
CA GLU A 350 -20.82 -6.06 0.03
C GLU A 350 -20.31 -4.72 0.57
N PHE A 351 -19.09 -4.34 0.18
CA PHE A 351 -18.56 -3.02 0.51
C PHE A 351 -19.27 -1.91 -0.24
N ASN A 352 -19.51 -2.06 -1.53
CA ASN A 352 -20.25 -1.08 -2.33
C ASN A 352 -21.68 -0.90 -1.80
N GLN A 353 -22.33 -1.96 -1.30
CA GLN A 353 -23.63 -1.86 -0.64
C GLN A 353 -23.52 -1.04 0.65
N LEU A 354 -22.46 -1.26 1.44
CA LEU A 354 -22.22 -0.47 2.66
C LEU A 354 -22.00 1.01 2.33
N VAL A 355 -21.28 1.33 1.26
CA VAL A 355 -21.13 2.70 0.75
C VAL A 355 -22.49 3.29 0.38
N SER A 356 -23.28 2.57 -0.43
CA SER A 356 -24.63 3.00 -0.85
C SER A 356 -25.55 3.24 0.35
N ASP A 357 -25.48 2.37 1.36
CA ASP A 357 -26.29 2.50 2.60
C ASP A 357 -25.95 3.76 3.40
N HIS A 358 -24.79 4.37 3.18
CA HIS A 358 -24.34 5.61 3.83
C HIS A 358 -24.39 6.85 2.92
N LEU A 359 -24.88 6.75 1.71
CA LEU A 359 -25.13 7.92 0.87
C LEU A 359 -26.50 8.56 1.19
N THR A 360 -26.60 9.87 1.00
CA THR A 360 -27.91 10.56 0.92
C THR A 360 -28.65 10.12 -0.34
N GLU A 361 -29.93 10.47 -0.48
CA GLU A 361 -30.74 10.09 -1.64
C GLU A 361 -30.12 10.57 -2.95
N ASP A 362 -29.61 11.80 -2.98
CA ASP A 362 -28.92 12.40 -4.13
C ASP A 362 -27.39 12.29 -4.02
N GLY A 363 -26.90 11.51 -3.04
CA GLY A 363 -25.48 11.31 -2.83
C GLY A 363 -24.83 10.38 -3.87
N PHE A 364 -23.53 10.55 -4.05
CA PHE A 364 -22.77 9.76 -5.02
C PHE A 364 -21.43 9.28 -4.48
N TYR A 365 -20.98 8.17 -5.07
CA TYR A 365 -19.68 7.56 -4.80
C TYR A 365 -18.75 7.84 -5.96
N MET A 366 -17.63 8.49 -5.70
CA MET A 366 -16.51 8.61 -6.65
C MET A 366 -15.38 7.68 -6.24
N VAL A 367 -14.76 7.01 -7.21
CA VAL A 367 -13.63 6.15 -6.92
C VAL A 367 -12.54 6.29 -7.98
N ASN A 368 -11.30 6.39 -7.50
CA ASN A 368 -10.10 6.34 -8.32
C ASN A 368 -9.66 4.89 -8.48
N ILE A 369 -9.40 4.47 -9.73
CA ILE A 369 -8.89 3.15 -10.06
C ILE A 369 -7.74 3.29 -11.05
N ILE A 370 -6.72 2.43 -10.88
CA ILE A 370 -5.65 2.26 -11.85
C ILE A 370 -5.79 0.88 -12.47
N ASP A 371 -5.75 0.79 -13.79
CA ASP A 371 -5.71 -0.49 -14.51
C ASP A 371 -4.79 -0.39 -15.74
N GLY A 372 -4.52 -1.53 -16.36
CA GLY A 372 -3.70 -1.63 -17.55
C GLY A 372 -4.51 -1.60 -18.84
N ARG A 373 -3.78 -1.72 -19.96
CA ARG A 373 -4.37 -1.75 -21.33
C ARG A 373 -5.49 -2.77 -21.48
N GLN A 374 -5.43 -3.90 -20.79
CA GLN A 374 -6.43 -4.97 -20.89
C GLN A 374 -7.69 -4.68 -20.08
N GLY A 375 -7.64 -3.80 -19.07
CA GLY A 375 -8.79 -3.34 -18.29
C GLY A 375 -9.58 -4.43 -17.55
N HIS A 376 -8.91 -5.48 -17.10
CA HIS A 376 -9.58 -6.60 -16.45
C HIS A 376 -10.21 -6.23 -15.12
N PHE A 377 -9.49 -5.41 -14.34
CA PHE A 377 -9.97 -4.99 -13.03
C PHE A 377 -11.09 -3.96 -13.13
N VAL A 378 -10.93 -2.93 -13.98
CA VAL A 378 -11.96 -1.89 -14.13
C VAL A 378 -13.28 -2.49 -14.62
N ARG A 379 -13.24 -3.46 -15.56
CA ARG A 379 -14.47 -4.18 -16.01
C ARG A 379 -15.14 -4.96 -14.88
N ALA A 380 -14.35 -5.70 -14.10
CA ALA A 380 -14.88 -6.45 -12.96
C ALA A 380 -15.49 -5.51 -11.91
N TYR A 381 -14.80 -4.41 -11.62
CA TYR A 381 -15.24 -3.47 -10.61
C TYR A 381 -16.49 -2.68 -11.05
N VAL A 382 -16.54 -2.19 -12.29
CA VAL A 382 -17.74 -1.53 -12.84
C VAL A 382 -18.92 -2.47 -12.85
N SER A 383 -18.71 -3.74 -13.26
CA SER A 383 -19.78 -4.75 -13.22
C SER A 383 -20.25 -5.03 -11.78
N THR A 384 -19.34 -4.92 -10.80
CA THR A 384 -19.68 -5.08 -9.38
C THR A 384 -20.46 -3.88 -8.85
N LEU A 385 -20.05 -2.66 -9.20
CA LEU A 385 -20.79 -1.44 -8.87
C LEU A 385 -22.21 -1.47 -9.44
N GLY A 386 -22.40 -1.95 -10.67
CA GLY A 386 -23.70 -2.12 -11.30
C GLY A 386 -24.63 -3.15 -10.63
N GLN A 387 -24.17 -3.90 -9.63
CA GLN A 387 -25.02 -4.72 -8.78
C GLN A 387 -25.66 -3.92 -7.62
N VAL A 388 -25.24 -2.69 -7.43
CA VAL A 388 -25.60 -1.84 -6.28
C VAL A 388 -26.15 -0.49 -6.73
N PHE A 389 -25.53 0.13 -7.72
CA PHE A 389 -25.87 1.46 -8.22
C PHE A 389 -26.55 1.38 -9.59
N GLU A 390 -27.56 2.22 -9.80
CA GLU A 390 -28.32 2.26 -11.08
C GLU A 390 -27.58 3.05 -12.16
N HIS A 391 -26.83 4.09 -11.76
CA HIS A 391 -26.11 4.98 -12.68
C HIS A 391 -24.61 4.91 -12.43
N ILE A 392 -23.83 4.68 -13.50
CA ILE A 392 -22.37 4.58 -13.43
C ILE A 392 -21.79 5.37 -14.61
N TYR A 393 -20.82 6.24 -14.28
CA TYR A 393 -20.11 7.08 -15.23
C TYR A 393 -18.61 6.80 -15.12
N ILE A 394 -17.92 6.71 -16.25
CA ILE A 394 -16.51 6.31 -16.30
C ILE A 394 -15.73 7.37 -17.08
N ALA A 395 -14.78 8.01 -16.43
CA ALA A 395 -13.84 8.94 -17.05
C ALA A 395 -12.43 8.33 -17.11
N PRO A 396 -11.92 7.97 -18.30
CA PRO A 396 -10.52 7.58 -18.48
C PRO A 396 -9.64 8.83 -18.41
N ILE A 397 -8.60 8.81 -17.57
CA ILE A 397 -7.69 9.95 -17.38
C ILE A 397 -6.41 9.71 -18.18
N GLY A 398 -6.00 10.71 -18.97
CA GLY A 398 -4.70 10.70 -19.65
C GLY A 398 -4.66 10.02 -21.02
N GLY A 399 -5.81 9.64 -21.60
CA GLY A 399 -5.87 9.07 -22.94
C GLY A 399 -7.07 8.15 -23.16
N GLU A 400 -7.20 7.63 -24.38
CA GLU A 400 -8.25 6.68 -24.73
C GLU A 400 -8.02 5.32 -24.05
N VAL A 401 -9.12 4.64 -23.73
CA VAL A 401 -9.10 3.33 -23.07
C VAL A 401 -8.33 2.30 -23.91
N GLY A 402 -7.42 1.57 -23.26
CA GLY A 402 -6.65 0.51 -23.90
C GLY A 402 -5.45 0.99 -24.72
N THR A 403 -5.14 2.28 -24.73
CA THR A 403 -4.00 2.83 -25.50
C THR A 403 -2.70 2.92 -24.70
N VAL A 404 -2.80 2.97 -23.37
CA VAL A 404 -1.65 3.10 -22.47
C VAL A 404 -1.52 1.88 -21.56
N ASP A 405 -0.30 1.57 -21.15
CA ASP A 405 -0.02 0.38 -20.32
C ASP A 405 -0.52 0.55 -18.88
N ARG A 406 -0.69 1.80 -18.44
CA ARG A 406 -1.24 2.16 -17.14
C ARG A 406 -2.15 3.37 -17.29
N GLN A 407 -3.40 3.22 -16.92
CA GLN A 407 -4.42 4.26 -17.01
C GLN A 407 -5.16 4.42 -15.69
N THR A 408 -5.43 5.65 -15.34
CA THR A 408 -6.30 6.01 -14.22
C THR A 408 -7.73 6.19 -14.72
N PHE A 409 -8.70 5.73 -13.95
CA PHE A 409 -10.12 5.89 -14.21
C PHE A 409 -10.77 6.54 -12.99
N VAL A 410 -11.57 7.56 -13.24
CA VAL A 410 -12.53 8.06 -12.26
C VAL A 410 -13.88 7.44 -12.57
N ILE A 411 -14.44 6.73 -11.61
CA ILE A 411 -15.76 6.11 -11.70
C ILE A 411 -16.68 6.83 -10.72
N VAL A 412 -17.84 7.28 -11.22
CA VAL A 412 -18.89 7.89 -10.40
C VAL A 412 -20.09 6.95 -10.41
N ALA A 413 -20.63 6.65 -9.25
CA ALA A 413 -21.76 5.75 -9.08
C ALA A 413 -22.83 6.39 -8.20
N ALA A 414 -24.09 6.37 -8.64
CA ALA A 414 -25.22 6.98 -7.96
C ALA A 414 -26.50 6.16 -8.12
N GLN A 415 -27.50 6.42 -7.26
CA GLN A 415 -28.82 5.80 -7.39
C GLN A 415 -29.74 6.60 -8.36
N HIS A 416 -29.46 7.89 -8.53
CA HIS A 416 -30.20 8.75 -9.44
C HIS A 416 -29.29 9.28 -10.56
N PRO A 417 -29.84 9.65 -11.72
CA PRO A 417 -29.06 10.20 -12.81
C PRO A 417 -28.40 11.52 -12.39
N MET A 418 -27.14 11.68 -12.78
CA MET A 418 -26.36 12.88 -12.47
C MET A 418 -26.20 13.74 -13.73
N PRO A 419 -26.03 15.06 -13.58
CA PRO A 419 -25.87 15.98 -14.73
C PRO A 419 -24.46 15.89 -15.34
N ILE A 420 -23.98 14.65 -15.60
CA ILE A 420 -22.67 14.34 -16.17
C ILE A 420 -22.83 13.31 -17.29
N GLY A 421 -21.92 13.30 -18.24
CA GLY A 421 -21.98 12.37 -19.38
C GLY A 421 -23.26 12.54 -20.22
N ASP A 422 -23.78 11.44 -20.72
CA ASP A 422 -25.00 11.43 -21.58
C ASP A 422 -26.27 11.82 -20.80
N ASP A 423 -26.32 11.58 -19.49
CA ASP A 423 -27.47 11.92 -18.64
C ASP A 423 -27.61 13.44 -18.41
N ALA A 424 -26.58 14.22 -18.72
CA ALA A 424 -26.65 15.69 -18.65
C ALA A 424 -27.76 16.32 -19.50
N SER A 425 -28.34 15.60 -20.47
CA SER A 425 -29.48 16.02 -21.26
C SER A 425 -30.84 15.69 -20.63
N ILE A 426 -30.87 14.80 -19.62
CA ILE A 426 -32.11 14.29 -18.99
C ILE A 426 -32.58 15.24 -17.87
N VAL A 427 -31.64 15.94 -17.23
CA VAL A 427 -31.92 16.83 -16.08
C VAL A 427 -32.60 18.17 -16.54
N ASP A 428 -32.63 18.44 -17.84
CA ASP A 428 -33.33 19.63 -18.42
C ASP A 428 -34.87 19.60 -18.27
N ASP A 429 -35.47 18.48 -17.78
CA ASP A 429 -36.93 18.36 -17.62
C ASP A 429 -37.33 18.25 -16.15
N ALA A 430 -37.49 19.45 -15.56
CA ALA A 430 -38.29 19.75 -14.37
C ALA A 430 -38.08 19.00 -13.06
N SER A 431 -37.52 19.67 -12.11
CA SER A 431 -38.04 19.83 -10.72
C SER A 431 -37.04 20.23 -9.64
N ILE A 432 -35.81 20.63 -9.99
CA ILE A 432 -34.82 21.06 -8.96
C ILE A 432 -34.72 22.59 -8.84
N VAL A 433 -35.45 23.38 -9.61
CA VAL A 433 -35.38 24.85 -9.55
C VAL A 433 -36.76 25.46 -9.28
N ASP A 434 -37.22 25.34 -8.03
CA ASP A 434 -38.30 26.20 -7.53
C ASP A 434 -37.78 27.27 -6.54
N ASP A 435 -36.51 27.68 -6.66
CA ASP A 435 -36.01 28.88 -5.97
C ASP A 435 -35.13 29.75 -6.89
N ALA A 436 -35.77 30.30 -7.89
CA ALA A 436 -35.16 31.22 -8.87
C ALA A 436 -35.02 32.63 -8.29
N SER A 437 -34.28 32.83 -7.21
CA SER A 437 -34.02 34.15 -6.65
C SER A 437 -32.53 34.55 -6.55
N ILE A 438 -31.59 33.75 -7.08
CA ILE A 438 -30.16 34.11 -7.05
C ILE A 438 -29.51 33.82 -8.41
N VAL A 439 -29.89 34.53 -9.46
CA VAL A 439 -29.02 34.70 -10.65
C VAL A 439 -29.39 36.03 -11.33
N ASP A 440 -28.84 37.09 -10.82
CA ASP A 440 -28.83 38.40 -11.53
C ASP A 440 -27.37 38.86 -11.66
N ASP A 441 -26.54 38.21 -12.47
CA ASP A 441 -25.33 38.82 -13.09
C ASP A 441 -24.66 37.93 -14.16
N ALA A 442 -25.43 37.23 -14.97
CA ALA A 442 -24.92 36.69 -16.24
C ALA A 442 -25.91 37.03 -17.36
N ALA A 443 -25.92 38.31 -17.74
CA ALA A 443 -26.69 38.77 -18.89
C ALA A 443 -26.03 38.31 -20.19
N SER A 444 -26.65 37.37 -20.84
CA SER A 444 -26.88 37.21 -22.28
C SER A 444 -26.76 35.75 -22.75
N ALA A 445 -27.77 34.95 -22.49
CA ALA A 445 -28.20 33.91 -23.45
C ALA A 445 -29.63 33.53 -23.09
N GLY A 446 -30.56 33.85 -23.91
CA GLY A 446 -31.95 33.44 -23.77
C GLY A 446 -32.08 31.98 -24.10
N ASP A 447 -32.29 31.25 -23.12
CA ASP A 447 -32.95 29.97 -22.95
C ASP A 447 -32.45 29.39 -21.60
N GLY A 448 -33.38 29.16 -20.66
CA GLY A 448 -33.04 28.80 -19.27
C GLY A 448 -32.51 27.36 -19.06
N THR A 449 -31.73 26.86 -19.97
CA THR A 449 -31.00 25.57 -19.83
C THR A 449 -29.64 25.82 -19.22
N LEU A 450 -29.40 25.30 -18.01
CA LEU A 450 -28.07 25.17 -17.44
C LEU A 450 -27.22 24.29 -18.38
N SER A 451 -26.50 24.91 -19.31
CA SER A 451 -25.58 24.19 -20.19
C SER A 451 -24.31 23.87 -19.39
N PHE A 452 -24.19 22.62 -18.93
CA PHE A 452 -22.96 22.11 -18.35
C PHE A 452 -21.78 22.24 -19.34
N PRO A 453 -20.55 22.46 -18.85
CA PRO A 453 -19.39 22.59 -19.73
C PRO A 453 -19.27 21.34 -20.60
N GLN A 454 -19.24 21.54 -21.92
CA GLN A 454 -19.08 20.44 -22.89
C GLN A 454 -17.84 19.60 -22.60
N SER A 455 -16.80 20.22 -22.01
CA SER A 455 -15.58 19.55 -21.56
C SER A 455 -15.80 18.46 -20.52
N LEU A 456 -16.81 18.58 -19.65
CA LEU A 456 -17.12 17.55 -18.66
C LEU A 456 -17.84 16.35 -19.30
N ARG A 457 -18.78 16.63 -20.23
CA ARG A 457 -19.46 15.57 -21.00
C ARG A 457 -18.46 14.73 -21.80
N ASP A 458 -17.52 15.40 -22.46
CA ASP A 458 -16.49 14.74 -23.29
C ASP A 458 -15.44 13.97 -22.45
N ALA A 459 -15.38 14.20 -21.14
CA ALA A 459 -14.48 13.47 -20.25
C ALA A 459 -14.98 12.07 -19.88
N PHE A 460 -16.31 11.84 -19.95
CA PHE A 460 -16.92 10.55 -19.61
C PHE A 460 -17.21 9.74 -20.86
N LEU A 461 -17.02 8.42 -20.76
CA LEU A 461 -17.46 7.49 -21.81
C LEU A 461 -18.99 7.54 -21.95
N SER A 462 -19.47 7.56 -23.18
CA SER A 462 -20.89 7.35 -23.45
C SER A 462 -21.35 5.96 -23.00
N GLN A 463 -22.63 5.79 -22.75
CA GLN A 463 -23.18 4.50 -22.35
C GLN A 463 -22.88 3.38 -23.38
N ALA A 464 -22.86 3.70 -24.65
CA ALA A 464 -22.51 2.74 -25.70
C ALA A 464 -21.04 2.33 -25.64
N GLU A 465 -20.11 3.28 -25.46
CA GLU A 465 -18.67 3.02 -25.40
C GLU A 465 -18.28 2.15 -24.20
N TRP A 466 -18.80 2.45 -23.01
CA TRP A 466 -18.46 1.65 -21.85
C TRP A 466 -19.16 0.29 -21.86
N GLN A 467 -20.36 0.14 -22.41
CA GLN A 467 -20.99 -1.16 -22.62
C GLN A 467 -20.18 -2.04 -23.58
N ASP A 468 -19.72 -1.47 -24.70
CA ASP A 468 -18.82 -2.17 -25.61
C ASP A 468 -17.52 -2.59 -24.91
N TYR A 469 -16.97 -1.73 -24.07
CA TYR A 469 -15.79 -2.03 -23.29
C TYR A 469 -16.01 -3.17 -22.26
N LEU A 470 -17.15 -3.20 -21.57
CA LEU A 470 -17.52 -4.29 -20.67
C LEU A 470 -17.66 -5.64 -21.43
N ASN A 471 -18.20 -5.61 -22.64
CA ASN A 471 -18.45 -6.81 -23.45
C ASN A 471 -17.16 -7.43 -24.02
N GLN A 472 -16.01 -6.76 -23.96
CA GLN A 472 -14.73 -7.26 -24.46
C GLN A 472 -14.08 -8.32 -23.56
N GLY A 473 -14.66 -8.68 -22.43
CA GLY A 473 -14.08 -9.63 -21.49
C GLY A 473 -15.11 -10.40 -20.67
N THR A 474 -14.60 -11.31 -19.83
CA THR A 474 -15.46 -12.05 -18.90
C THR A 474 -15.91 -11.15 -17.76
N VAL A 475 -17.21 -11.08 -17.53
CA VAL A 475 -17.77 -10.34 -16.38
C VAL A 475 -17.51 -11.14 -15.11
N ILE A 476 -16.82 -10.51 -14.16
CA ILE A 476 -16.56 -11.03 -12.82
C ILE A 476 -17.20 -10.07 -11.82
N ILE A 477 -18.01 -10.59 -10.92
CA ILE A 477 -18.54 -9.83 -9.79
C ILE A 477 -17.64 -10.11 -8.60
N LEU A 478 -17.07 -9.05 -8.03
CA LEU A 478 -16.21 -9.10 -6.85
C LEU A 478 -17.08 -9.20 -5.60
N THR A 479 -16.86 -10.24 -4.80
CA THR A 479 -17.58 -10.49 -3.55
C THR A 479 -16.59 -10.78 -2.44
N ASP A 480 -17.01 -10.74 -1.18
CA ASP A 480 -16.15 -11.08 -0.04
C ASP A 480 -15.59 -12.50 -0.13
N ASP A 481 -16.31 -13.41 -0.79
CA ASP A 481 -15.86 -14.78 -1.00
C ASP A 481 -14.94 -14.96 -2.23
N PHE A 482 -14.97 -14.02 -3.20
CA PHE A 482 -14.19 -14.10 -4.42
C PHE A 482 -13.81 -12.72 -4.97
N VAL A 483 -12.57 -12.31 -4.73
CA VAL A 483 -12.07 -10.97 -5.08
C VAL A 483 -10.61 -11.02 -5.56
N PRO A 484 -10.35 -11.55 -6.77
CA PRO A 484 -8.98 -11.78 -7.28
C PRO A 484 -8.33 -10.51 -7.87
N VAL A 485 -8.30 -9.41 -7.13
CA VAL A 485 -7.82 -8.09 -7.59
C VAL A 485 -6.39 -8.16 -8.13
N ASP A 486 -5.46 -8.77 -7.39
CA ASP A 486 -4.06 -8.90 -7.82
C ASP A 486 -3.91 -9.67 -9.14
N ASN A 487 -4.75 -10.68 -9.37
CA ASN A 487 -4.73 -11.44 -10.62
C ASN A 487 -5.28 -10.63 -11.80
N LEU A 488 -6.30 -9.80 -11.55
CA LEU A 488 -6.89 -8.93 -12.57
C LEU A 488 -5.92 -7.78 -12.95
N LEU A 489 -5.14 -7.31 -12.00
CA LEU A 489 -4.12 -6.26 -12.20
C LEU A 489 -2.75 -6.82 -12.62
N ALA A 490 -2.55 -8.14 -12.68
CA ALA A 490 -1.27 -8.74 -13.06
C ALA A 490 -0.67 -8.19 -14.38
N PRO A 491 -1.47 -7.89 -15.44
CA PRO A 491 -0.93 -7.26 -16.64
C PRO A 491 -0.32 -5.87 -16.42
N VAL A 492 -0.86 -5.07 -15.49
CA VAL A 492 -0.32 -3.73 -15.16
C VAL A 492 1.12 -3.84 -14.66
N PHE A 493 1.40 -4.87 -13.85
CA PHE A 493 2.73 -5.11 -13.29
C PHE A 493 3.71 -5.65 -14.33
N SER A 494 3.23 -6.36 -15.37
CA SER A 494 4.08 -6.94 -16.41
C SER A 494 4.41 -5.95 -17.53
N ASP A 495 3.46 -5.06 -17.88
CA ASP A 495 3.57 -4.19 -19.06
C ASP A 495 4.21 -2.84 -18.71
N SER A 496 4.19 -2.42 -17.44
CA SER A 496 4.70 -1.12 -17.00
C SER A 496 6.24 -1.04 -16.89
N GLY A 497 6.97 -2.14 -17.11
CA GLY A 497 8.45 -2.16 -17.06
C GLY A 497 9.01 -1.79 -15.67
N LEU A 498 8.26 -2.00 -14.62
CA LEU A 498 8.56 -1.62 -13.22
C LEU A 498 9.14 -2.79 -12.44
#